data_c3bd0144376595b2a8973c5f38dee3dd
#
_entry.id   c3bd0144376595b2a8973c5f38dee3dd
#
_cell.length_a   1.000
_cell.length_b   1.000
_cell.length_c   1.000
_cell.angle_alpha   90.00
_cell.angle_beta   90.00
_cell.angle_gamma   90.00
#
_symmetry.space_group_name_H-M   'P 1'
#
loop_
_entity.id
_entity.type
_entity.pdbx_description
1 polymer ?
#
loop_
_entity_poly.entity_id
_entity_poly.type
_entity_poly.pdbx_seq_one_letter_code
_entity_poly.pdbx_strand_id
1 'polypeptide(L)'
;MINRYKTMQSIKSDPDKIKIAIIGSRAYENKKKIRDMIFKLKQTFGDRLEIVSGGAKDGADRYAKKFSIEMGVAYKEFNPAHTVKNLYSVMPDNYYSKPYHVSQLFHRNELIAKYCDKMIA
;
A
#
# COMPACT_ATOMS: atom_id res chain seq x y z
N MET A 1 -11.11 13.28 -19.30
CA MET A 1 -11.53 13.40 -17.90
C MET A 1 -12.36 12.22 -17.41
N ILE A 2 -13.36 11.81 -18.16
CA ILE A 2 -14.22 10.68 -17.81
C ILE A 2 -13.43 9.36 -17.74
N ASN A 3 -12.53 9.12 -18.69
CA ASN A 3 -11.72 7.90 -18.70
C ASN A 3 -10.76 7.84 -17.51
N ARG A 4 -10.23 8.98 -17.11
CA ARG A 4 -9.39 9.08 -15.93
C ARG A 4 -10.18 8.73 -14.68
N TYR A 5 -11.42 9.16 -14.61
CA TYR A 5 -12.32 8.87 -13.51
C TYR A 5 -12.64 7.39 -13.42
N LYS A 6 -12.87 6.73 -14.56
CA LYS A 6 -13.13 5.30 -14.61
C LYS A 6 -11.90 4.50 -14.14
N THR A 7 -10.71 4.93 -14.52
CA THR A 7 -9.47 4.30 -14.05
C THR A 7 -9.33 4.40 -12.54
N MET A 8 -9.65 5.55 -11.98
CA MET A 8 -9.64 5.75 -10.52
C MET A 8 -10.69 4.90 -9.81
N GLN A 9 -11.84 4.69 -10.43
CA GLN A 9 -12.91 3.88 -9.85
C GLN A 9 -12.57 2.40 -9.79
N SER A 10 -11.63 1.91 -10.61
CA SER A 10 -11.19 0.52 -10.54
C SER A 10 -10.37 0.23 -9.28
N ILE A 11 -9.86 1.26 -8.61
CA ILE A 11 -9.14 1.14 -7.34
C ILE A 11 -10.06 1.71 -6.25
N LYS A 12 -10.63 0.81 -5.46
CA LYS A 12 -11.58 1.21 -4.42
C LYS A 12 -10.88 2.00 -3.32
N SER A 13 -11.47 3.13 -2.97
CA SER A 13 -11.00 3.99 -1.90
C SER A 13 -12.13 4.23 -0.91
N ASP A 14 -11.83 4.09 0.38
CA ASP A 14 -12.78 4.41 1.45
C ASP A 14 -12.52 5.85 1.91
N PRO A 15 -13.45 6.78 1.69
CA PRO A 15 -13.24 8.18 2.05
C PRO A 15 -13.18 8.41 3.57
N ASP A 16 -13.66 7.47 4.38
CA ASP A 16 -13.61 7.58 5.84
C ASP A 16 -12.25 7.17 6.41
N LYS A 17 -11.39 6.58 5.60
CA LYS A 17 -10.07 6.15 6.04
C LYS A 17 -9.01 7.22 5.80
N ILE A 18 -8.06 7.29 6.73
CA ILE A 18 -6.83 8.06 6.56
C ILE A 18 -5.78 7.09 6.02
N LYS A 19 -5.37 7.29 4.79
CA LYS A 19 -4.51 6.36 4.04
C LYS A 19 -3.07 6.84 4.09
N ILE A 20 -2.22 6.08 4.75
CA ILE A 20 -0.81 6.43 4.91
C ILE A 20 0.04 5.33 4.28
N ALA A 21 0.80 5.69 3.28
CA ALA A 21 1.70 4.76 2.61
C ALA A 21 3.02 4.67 3.35
N ILE A 22 3.48 3.46 3.59
CA ILE A 22 4.82 3.16 4.09
C ILE A 22 5.53 2.39 2.99
N ILE A 23 6.52 3.02 2.39
CA ILE A 23 7.30 2.44 1.32
C ILE A 23 8.78 2.63 1.63
N GLY A 24 9.63 1.75 1.10
CA GLY A 24 11.05 1.86 1.34
C GLY A 24 11.84 0.74 0.73
N SER A 25 13.13 0.72 1.05
CA SER A 25 14.06 -0.25 0.53
C SER A 25 13.73 -1.68 0.98
N ARG A 26 13.96 -2.65 0.09
CA ARG A 26 13.88 -4.08 0.42
C ARG A 26 14.95 -4.48 1.43
N ALA A 27 16.02 -3.71 1.54
CA ALA A 27 17.11 -3.96 2.48
C ALA A 27 16.86 -3.31 3.86
N TYR A 28 15.73 -2.64 4.04
CA TYR A 28 15.42 -1.97 5.30
C TYR A 28 15.19 -3.01 6.40
N GLU A 29 15.94 -2.91 7.49
CA GLU A 29 15.93 -3.89 8.56
C GLU A 29 15.39 -3.37 9.90
N ASN A 30 15.15 -2.07 10.01
CA ASN A 30 14.70 -1.50 11.29
C ASN A 30 13.19 -1.69 11.49
N LYS A 31 12.82 -2.93 11.75
CA LYS A 31 11.41 -3.31 11.96
C LYS A 31 10.78 -2.61 13.17
N LYS A 32 11.57 -2.36 14.22
CA LYS A 32 11.06 -1.69 15.41
C LYS A 32 10.56 -0.28 15.11
N LYS A 33 11.29 0.45 14.28
CA LYS A 33 10.91 1.82 13.89
C LYS A 33 9.57 1.82 13.16
N ILE A 34 9.36 0.86 12.25
CA ILE A 34 8.10 0.74 11.53
C ILE A 34 6.97 0.35 12.48
N ARG A 35 7.22 -0.61 13.37
CA ARG A 35 6.23 -1.02 14.36
C ARG A 35 5.79 0.15 15.24
N ASP A 36 6.75 0.91 15.77
CA ASP A 36 6.47 2.04 16.64
C ASP A 36 5.72 3.14 15.90
N MET A 37 6.05 3.37 14.63
CA MET A 37 5.38 4.35 13.79
C MET A 37 3.91 3.96 13.57
N ILE A 38 3.63 2.71 13.21
CA ILE A 38 2.26 2.25 13.02
C ILE A 38 1.47 2.33 14.32
N PHE A 39 2.09 1.98 15.43
CA PHE A 39 1.46 2.09 16.74
C PHE A 39 1.04 3.53 17.05
N LYS A 40 1.92 4.49 16.82
CA LYS A 40 1.61 5.91 17.02
C LYS A 40 0.50 6.39 16.10
N LEU A 41 0.53 5.98 14.84
CA LEU A 41 -0.52 6.34 13.89
C LEU A 41 -1.86 5.77 14.31
N LYS A 42 -1.87 4.54 14.81
CA LYS A 42 -3.09 3.92 15.33
C LYS A 42 -3.64 4.68 16.53
N GLN A 43 -2.77 5.13 17.43
CA GLN A 43 -3.20 5.94 18.57
C GLN A 43 -3.81 7.26 18.12
N THR A 44 -3.29 7.86 17.06
CA THR A 44 -3.75 9.16 16.57
C THR A 44 -5.07 9.04 15.80
N PHE A 45 -5.20 8.06 14.92
CA PHE A 45 -6.32 7.94 13.99
C PHE A 45 -7.31 6.83 14.33
N GLY A 46 -6.94 5.90 15.21
CA GLY A 46 -7.82 4.81 15.60
C GLY A 46 -8.23 3.94 14.43
N ASP A 47 -9.51 3.61 14.37
CA ASP A 47 -10.07 2.74 13.33
C ASP A 47 -10.11 3.38 11.94
N ARG A 48 -9.82 4.66 11.84
CA ARG A 48 -9.77 5.38 10.56
C ARG A 48 -8.47 5.15 9.81
N LEU A 49 -7.44 4.62 10.48
CA LEU A 49 -6.13 4.41 9.86
C LEU A 49 -6.17 3.24 8.87
N GLU A 50 -5.62 3.47 7.69
CA GLU A 50 -5.33 2.43 6.72
C GLU A 50 -3.88 2.58 6.29
N ILE A 51 -3.10 1.51 6.44
CA ILE A 51 -1.71 1.47 5.99
C ILE A 51 -1.66 0.90 4.58
N VAL A 52 -0.87 1.51 3.73
CA VAL A 52 -0.72 1.12 2.33
C VAL A 52 0.76 0.86 2.05
N SER A 53 1.06 -0.16 1.27
CA SER A 53 2.44 -0.43 0.85
C SER A 53 2.51 -0.91 -0.59
N GLY A 54 3.73 -1.07 -1.09
CA GLY A 54 3.95 -1.59 -2.43
C GLY A 54 3.93 -3.12 -2.53
N GLY A 55 3.73 -3.82 -1.42
CA GLY A 55 3.61 -5.27 -1.42
C GLY A 55 4.91 -6.04 -1.70
N ALA A 56 6.07 -5.43 -1.47
CA ALA A 56 7.34 -6.13 -1.61
C ALA A 56 7.48 -7.22 -0.55
N LYS A 57 8.24 -8.28 -0.87
CA LYS A 57 8.46 -9.40 0.04
C LYS A 57 9.29 -9.04 1.26
N ASP A 58 10.17 -8.08 1.12
CA ASP A 58 11.18 -7.76 2.12
C ASP A 58 11.18 -6.27 2.43
N GLY A 59 11.86 -5.92 3.52
CA GLY A 59 12.12 -4.55 3.90
C GLY A 59 10.90 -3.84 4.48
N ALA A 60 10.82 -2.54 4.24
CA ALA A 60 9.79 -1.69 4.83
C ALA A 60 8.37 -2.15 4.50
N ASP A 61 8.13 -2.58 3.26
CA ASP A 61 6.81 -3.05 2.83
C ASP A 61 6.37 -4.28 3.61
N ARG A 62 7.29 -5.23 3.82
CA ARG A 62 7.02 -6.44 4.59
C ARG A 62 6.65 -6.11 6.03
N TYR A 63 7.41 -5.22 6.66
CA TYR A 63 7.16 -4.84 8.04
C TYR A 63 5.86 -4.04 8.19
N ALA A 64 5.57 -3.18 7.22
CA ALA A 64 4.30 -2.44 7.20
C ALA A 64 3.10 -3.41 7.19
N LYS A 65 3.15 -4.42 6.33
CA LYS A 65 2.11 -5.45 6.26
C LYS A 65 1.99 -6.23 7.57
N LYS A 66 3.13 -6.75 8.05
CA LYS A 66 3.17 -7.58 9.25
C LYS A 66 2.56 -6.87 10.45
N PHE A 67 3.03 -5.67 10.75
CA PHE A 67 2.62 -4.97 11.96
C PHE A 67 1.22 -4.38 11.83
N SER A 68 0.78 -3.99 10.63
CA SER A 68 -0.60 -3.57 10.42
C SER A 68 -1.57 -4.70 10.74
N ILE A 69 -1.29 -5.89 10.25
CA ILE A 69 -2.13 -7.07 10.50
C ILE A 69 -2.11 -7.43 11.99
N GLU A 70 -0.93 -7.46 12.61
CA GLU A 70 -0.79 -7.79 14.03
C GLU A 70 -1.54 -6.80 14.93
N MET A 71 -1.55 -5.53 14.58
CA MET A 71 -2.21 -4.49 15.38
C MET A 71 -3.67 -4.27 15.04
N GLY A 72 -4.21 -5.04 14.08
CA GLY A 72 -5.60 -4.87 13.64
C GLY A 72 -5.85 -3.59 12.87
N VAL A 73 -4.83 -3.05 12.20
CA VAL A 73 -4.96 -1.86 11.35
C VAL A 73 -5.32 -2.29 9.94
N ALA A 74 -6.24 -1.58 9.30
CA ALA A 74 -6.58 -1.84 7.91
C ALA A 74 -5.34 -1.71 7.02
N TYR A 75 -5.18 -2.66 6.11
CA TYR A 75 -4.00 -2.73 5.26
C TYR A 75 -4.38 -3.00 3.81
N LYS A 76 -3.74 -2.27 2.89
CA LYS A 76 -3.88 -2.46 1.45
C LYS A 76 -2.51 -2.44 0.80
N GLU A 77 -2.37 -3.16 -0.31
CA GLU A 77 -1.10 -3.17 -1.02
C GLU A 77 -1.30 -3.04 -2.54
N PHE A 78 -0.37 -2.30 -3.14
CA PHE A 78 -0.26 -2.13 -4.59
C PHE A 78 0.86 -3.04 -5.07
N ASN A 79 0.65 -4.35 -4.94
CA ASN A 79 1.69 -5.33 -5.26
C ASN A 79 1.99 -5.39 -6.75
N PRO A 80 3.24 -5.73 -7.11
CA PRO A 80 3.66 -5.76 -8.52
C PRO A 80 2.88 -6.76 -9.37
N ALA A 81 2.82 -6.51 -10.67
CA ALA A 81 2.06 -7.33 -11.62
C ALA A 81 2.50 -8.81 -11.66
N HIS A 82 3.74 -9.08 -11.34
CA HIS A 82 4.29 -10.45 -11.37
C HIS A 82 4.03 -11.22 -10.07
N THR A 83 3.41 -10.60 -9.10
CA THR A 83 3.06 -11.28 -7.84
C THR A 83 1.63 -11.80 -7.89
N VAL A 84 1.32 -12.73 -6.98
CA VAL A 84 -0.03 -13.26 -6.88
C VAL A 84 -0.94 -12.25 -6.18
N LYS A 85 -2.11 -12.03 -6.76
CA LYS A 85 -3.13 -11.21 -6.12
C LYS A 85 -3.59 -11.86 -4.82
N ASN A 86 -3.74 -11.07 -3.77
CA ASN A 86 -4.24 -11.54 -2.47
C ASN A 86 -5.36 -10.63 -1.97
N LEU A 87 -5.88 -10.91 -0.78
CA LEU A 87 -7.05 -10.17 -0.27
C LEU A 87 -6.75 -8.70 0.06
N TYR A 88 -5.48 -8.33 0.17
CA TYR A 88 -5.07 -6.94 0.42
C TYR A 88 -4.79 -6.16 -0.85
N SER A 89 -4.77 -6.81 -2.00
CA SER A 89 -4.42 -6.21 -3.28
C SER A 89 -5.49 -5.23 -3.75
N VAL A 90 -5.08 -4.03 -4.15
CA VAL A 90 -5.99 -3.00 -4.65
C VAL A 90 -5.88 -2.77 -6.16
N MET A 91 -4.88 -3.34 -6.81
CA MET A 91 -4.75 -3.22 -8.25
C MET A 91 -5.82 -4.04 -8.97
N PRO A 92 -6.28 -3.61 -10.16
CA PRO A 92 -7.29 -4.38 -10.92
C PRO A 92 -6.79 -5.78 -11.29
N ASP A 93 -7.72 -6.73 -11.44
CA ASP A 93 -7.39 -8.12 -11.76
C ASP A 93 -6.52 -8.26 -13.02
N ASN A 94 -6.82 -7.49 -14.06
CA ASN A 94 -6.08 -7.56 -15.30
C ASN A 94 -4.64 -7.08 -15.18
N TYR A 95 -4.31 -6.35 -14.13
CA TYR A 95 -2.93 -5.96 -13.86
C TYR A 95 -2.03 -7.16 -13.61
N TYR A 96 -2.55 -8.16 -12.92
CA TYR A 96 -1.78 -9.35 -12.52
C TYR A 96 -1.56 -10.36 -13.64
N SER A 97 -2.20 -10.19 -14.78
CA SER A 97 -1.99 -11.06 -15.93
C SER A 97 -0.87 -10.59 -16.85
N LYS A 98 -0.25 -9.46 -16.55
CA LYS A 98 0.77 -8.87 -17.42
C LYS A 98 2.17 -9.26 -16.99
N PRO A 99 3.10 -9.42 -17.96
CA PRO A 99 4.50 -9.66 -17.60
C PRO A 99 5.11 -8.46 -16.89
N TYR A 100 6.12 -8.73 -16.08
CA TYR A 100 6.83 -7.69 -15.35
C TYR A 100 7.55 -6.74 -16.30
N HIS A 101 7.42 -5.44 -16.00
CA HIS A 101 8.17 -4.38 -16.68
C HIS A 101 8.44 -3.25 -15.70
N VAL A 102 9.61 -2.64 -15.78
CA VAL A 102 10.03 -1.60 -14.84
C VAL A 102 9.07 -0.40 -14.85
N SER A 103 8.47 -0.07 -15.98
CA SER A 103 7.51 1.03 -16.06
C SER A 103 6.27 0.80 -15.19
N GLN A 104 5.93 -0.45 -14.91
CA GLN A 104 4.81 -0.78 -14.04
C GLN A 104 5.09 -0.42 -12.59
N LEU A 105 6.35 -0.48 -12.17
CA LEU A 105 6.74 -0.06 -10.82
C LEU A 105 6.56 1.44 -10.64
N PHE A 106 6.93 2.24 -11.63
CA PHE A 106 6.73 3.69 -11.59
C PHE A 106 5.25 4.04 -11.60
N HIS A 107 4.47 3.37 -12.45
CA HIS A 107 3.02 3.56 -12.51
C HIS A 107 2.36 3.21 -11.16
N ARG A 108 2.76 2.10 -10.55
CA ARG A 108 2.27 1.70 -9.24
C ARG A 108 2.58 2.75 -8.18
N ASN A 109 3.80 3.31 -8.16
CA ASN A 109 4.16 4.34 -7.19
C ASN A 109 3.32 5.60 -7.38
N GLU A 110 3.02 5.95 -8.62
CA GLU A 110 2.13 7.06 -8.93
C GLU A 110 0.72 6.84 -8.40
N LEU A 111 0.20 5.62 -8.56
CA LEU A 111 -1.11 5.26 -8.04
C LEU A 111 -1.14 5.30 -6.51
N ILE A 112 -0.09 4.83 -5.85
CA ILE A 112 0.02 4.94 -4.39
C ILE A 112 -0.03 6.40 -3.96
N ALA A 113 0.73 7.27 -4.63
CA ALA A 113 0.76 8.69 -4.30
C ALA A 113 -0.61 9.35 -4.45
N LYS A 114 -1.38 8.95 -5.45
CA LYS A 114 -2.73 9.48 -5.67
C LYS A 114 -3.75 8.91 -4.70
N TYR A 115 -3.58 7.67 -4.28
CA TYR A 115 -4.50 6.98 -3.38
C TYR A 115 -4.36 7.46 -1.94
N CYS A 116 -3.15 7.75 -1.51
CA CYS A 116 -2.83 7.99 -0.11
C CYS A 116 -2.88 9.47 0.26
N ASP A 117 -3.26 9.73 1.51
CA ASP A 117 -3.25 11.08 2.08
C ASP A 117 -1.83 11.52 2.44
N LYS A 118 -0.95 10.57 2.77
CA LYS A 118 0.42 10.84 3.15
C LYS A 118 1.32 9.64 2.81
N MET A 119 2.57 9.92 2.47
CA MET A 119 3.58 8.90 2.21
C MET A 119 4.75 9.08 3.17
N ILE A 120 5.22 7.94 3.71
CA ILE A 120 6.40 7.88 4.58
C ILE A 120 7.41 6.96 3.90
N ALA A 121 8.56 7.49 3.60
CA ALA A 121 9.64 6.73 2.95
C ALA A 121 10.68 6.24 3.97
#